data_c86402465f18d27ea7f406bb43625d9b
#
_entry.id   c86402465f18d27ea7f406bb43625d9b
#
_cell.length_a   1.000
_cell.length_b   1.000
_cell.length_c   1.000
_cell.angle_alpha   90.00
_cell.angle_beta   90.00
_cell.angle_gamma   90.00
#
_symmetry.space_group_name_H-M   'P 1'
#
loop_
_entity.id
_entity.type
_entity.pdbx_description
1 polymer ?
#
loop_
_entity_poly.entity_id
_entity_poly.type
_entity_poly.pdbx_seq_one_letter_code
_entity_poly.pdbx_strand_id
1 'polypeptide(L)'
;PVDEWDRLMGVNLRGVFLCCRAVVPYMKEQGSGKIVNISSGTVFNGSTQMLHYVTSKAGVIGLTRSLARELGDYNINVNAVAPGLTVSMDDNDEDKMVRFETRMQARSLKRLEGPQDLVGAVLFLCSSDSDFMTGQTMVVDGGAQMH
;
A
#
# COMPACT_ATOMS: atom_id res chain seq x y z
N PRO A 1 2.28 22.31 -8.34
CA PRO A 1 2.69 23.31 -7.36
C PRO A 1 3.41 22.65 -6.16
N VAL A 2 4.34 23.35 -5.52
CA VAL A 2 5.08 22.84 -4.35
C VAL A 2 4.13 22.54 -3.19
N ASP A 3 3.15 23.39 -2.98
CA ASP A 3 2.15 23.21 -1.90
C ASP A 3 1.35 21.91 -2.04
N GLU A 4 1.04 21.51 -3.25
CA GLU A 4 0.38 20.22 -3.50
C GLU A 4 1.30 19.05 -3.21
N TRP A 5 2.58 19.16 -3.59
CA TRP A 5 3.62 18.20 -3.23
C TRP A 5 3.72 18.04 -1.71
N ASP A 6 3.87 19.14 -0.97
CA ASP A 6 4.04 19.13 0.49
C ASP A 6 2.80 18.54 1.19
N ARG A 7 1.60 18.94 0.75
CA ARG A 7 0.34 18.40 1.28
C ARG A 7 0.26 16.89 1.08
N LEU A 8 0.57 16.41 -0.11
CA LEU A 8 0.43 14.98 -0.45
C LEU A 8 1.50 14.13 0.25
N MET A 9 2.76 14.61 0.31
CA MET A 9 3.82 13.99 1.10
C MET A 9 3.47 13.97 2.59
N GLY A 10 2.88 15.05 3.09
CA GLY A 10 2.41 15.16 4.47
C GLY A 10 1.38 14.09 4.82
N VAL A 11 0.39 13.88 3.96
CA VAL A 11 -0.68 12.88 4.19
C VAL A 11 -0.17 11.47 3.94
N ASN A 12 0.36 11.19 2.75
CA ASN A 12 0.61 9.82 2.30
C ASN A 12 1.86 9.18 2.89
N LEU A 13 2.88 9.97 3.25
CA LEU A 13 4.13 9.44 3.77
C LEU A 13 4.35 9.81 5.24
N ARG A 14 4.35 11.12 5.56
CA ARG A 14 4.52 11.56 6.94
C ARG A 14 3.41 11.05 7.86
N GLY A 15 2.16 11.03 7.38
CA GLY A 15 1.03 10.48 8.12
C GLY A 15 1.24 9.01 8.49
N VAL A 16 1.67 8.18 7.53
CA VAL A 16 1.99 6.76 7.78
C VAL A 16 3.11 6.63 8.82
N PHE A 17 4.18 7.41 8.69
CA PHE A 17 5.27 7.43 9.67
C PHE A 17 4.75 7.78 11.08
N LEU A 18 3.90 8.80 11.21
CA LEU A 18 3.35 9.22 12.50
C LEU A 18 2.47 8.14 13.14
N CYS A 19 1.65 7.43 12.34
CA CYS A 19 0.87 6.30 12.82
C CYS A 19 1.78 5.16 13.32
N CYS A 20 2.79 4.77 12.53
CA CYS A 20 3.75 3.74 12.96
C CYS A 20 4.46 4.16 14.26
N ARG A 21 4.95 5.40 14.33
CA ARG A 21 5.62 5.95 15.52
C ARG A 21 4.73 5.90 16.76
N ALA A 22 3.43 6.11 16.61
CA ALA A 22 2.50 6.09 17.73
C ALA A 22 2.24 4.69 18.28
N VAL A 23 2.19 3.65 17.42
CA VAL A 23 1.84 2.29 17.85
C VAL A 23 3.05 1.45 18.25
N VAL A 24 4.23 1.71 17.69
CA VAL A 24 5.45 0.92 17.93
C VAL A 24 5.83 0.77 19.41
N PRO A 25 5.77 1.80 20.27
CA PRO A 25 6.09 1.63 21.70
C PRO A 25 5.23 0.57 22.38
N TYR A 26 3.94 0.55 22.08
CA TYR A 26 3.00 -0.42 22.66
C TYR A 26 3.25 -1.84 22.13
N MET A 27 3.53 -1.98 20.84
CA MET A 27 3.88 -3.26 20.24
C MET A 27 5.20 -3.82 20.77
N LYS A 28 6.19 -2.94 21.03
CA LYS A 28 7.45 -3.34 21.68
C LYS A 28 7.24 -3.84 23.11
N GLU A 29 6.41 -3.16 23.89
CA GLU A 29 6.05 -3.58 25.24
C GLU A 29 5.30 -4.92 25.23
N GLN A 30 4.42 -5.13 24.24
CA GLN A 30 3.69 -6.38 24.03
C GLN A 30 4.58 -7.53 23.54
N GLY A 31 5.74 -7.24 22.92
CA GLY A 31 6.64 -8.24 22.33
C GLY A 31 6.10 -8.86 21.02
N SER A 32 5.12 -8.23 20.39
CA SER A 32 4.55 -8.68 19.11
C SER A 32 3.75 -7.56 18.43
N GLY A 33 3.59 -7.63 17.10
CA GLY A 33 2.74 -6.70 16.36
C GLY A 33 2.74 -6.97 14.87
N LYS A 34 1.69 -6.49 14.21
CA LYS A 34 1.55 -6.52 12.75
C LYS A 34 1.23 -5.12 12.24
N ILE A 35 2.06 -4.59 11.36
CA ILE A 35 1.85 -3.31 10.69
C ILE A 35 1.69 -3.58 9.19
N VAL A 36 0.56 -3.15 8.63
CA VAL A 36 0.29 -3.25 7.19
C VAL A 36 0.10 -1.85 6.62
N ASN A 37 1.09 -1.39 5.86
CA ASN A 37 1.07 -0.10 5.20
C ASN A 37 0.44 -0.22 3.81
N ILE A 38 -0.25 0.83 3.35
CA ILE A 38 -0.86 0.86 2.01
C ILE A 38 0.00 1.70 1.06
N SER A 39 0.65 1.02 0.12
CA SER A 39 1.38 1.62 -0.99
C SER A 39 0.48 1.75 -2.24
N SER A 40 1.00 1.52 -3.42
CA SER A 40 0.26 1.50 -4.70
C SER A 40 1.03 0.74 -5.76
N GLY A 41 0.34 0.02 -6.62
CA GLY A 41 0.92 -0.60 -7.82
C GLY A 41 1.57 0.39 -8.79
N THR A 42 1.17 1.68 -8.76
CA THR A 42 1.79 2.74 -9.57
C THR A 42 3.28 2.96 -9.29
N VAL A 43 3.78 2.49 -8.14
CA VAL A 43 5.20 2.57 -7.81
C VAL A 43 6.06 1.76 -8.78
N PHE A 44 5.52 0.66 -9.31
CA PHE A 44 6.27 -0.29 -10.14
C PHE A 44 6.34 0.09 -11.63
N ASN A 45 5.39 0.88 -12.11
CA ASN A 45 5.38 1.31 -13.53
C ASN A 45 5.48 2.82 -13.73
N GLY A 46 5.34 3.60 -12.66
CA GLY A 46 5.14 5.03 -12.75
C GLY A 46 3.74 5.41 -13.26
N SER A 47 3.44 6.69 -13.22
CA SER A 47 2.23 7.25 -13.83
C SER A 47 2.51 8.70 -14.18
N THR A 48 2.17 9.10 -15.41
CA THR A 48 2.27 10.49 -15.82
C THR A 48 1.38 11.38 -14.96
N GLN A 49 1.81 12.61 -14.69
CA GLN A 49 1.08 13.62 -13.90
C GLN A 49 0.83 13.22 -12.43
N MET A 50 1.45 12.14 -11.93
CA MET A 50 1.30 11.64 -10.55
C MET A 50 2.64 11.57 -9.81
N LEU A 51 3.64 12.39 -10.19
CA LEU A 51 5.00 12.34 -9.63
C LEU A 51 4.99 12.32 -8.08
N HIS A 52 4.29 13.28 -7.46
CA HIS A 52 4.19 13.40 -6.01
C HIS A 52 3.52 12.18 -5.35
N TYR A 53 2.46 11.66 -5.97
CA TYR A 53 1.75 10.47 -5.48
C TYR A 53 2.64 9.22 -5.54
N VAL A 54 3.23 8.94 -6.70
CA VAL A 54 4.13 7.80 -6.90
C VAL A 54 5.31 7.87 -5.94
N THR A 55 5.93 9.06 -5.80
CA THR A 55 7.02 9.28 -4.87
C THR A 55 6.61 9.00 -3.42
N SER A 56 5.45 9.50 -2.99
CA SER A 56 4.94 9.28 -1.64
C SER A 56 4.70 7.79 -1.35
N LYS A 57 4.12 7.06 -2.32
CA LYS A 57 3.82 5.63 -2.19
C LYS A 57 5.07 4.75 -2.30
N ALA A 58 6.09 5.16 -3.06
CA ALA A 58 7.41 4.55 -3.05
C ALA A 58 8.10 4.76 -1.69
N GLY A 59 7.97 5.95 -1.10
CA GLY A 59 8.44 6.24 0.25
C GLY A 59 7.84 5.32 1.31
N VAL A 60 6.57 4.93 1.17
CA VAL A 60 5.93 3.95 2.07
C VAL A 60 6.59 2.57 1.98
N ILE A 61 7.03 2.14 0.79
CA ILE A 61 7.78 0.88 0.65
C ILE A 61 9.13 0.96 1.36
N GLY A 62 9.86 2.08 1.18
CA GLY A 62 11.12 2.32 1.87
C GLY A 62 10.95 2.33 3.40
N LEU A 63 9.93 3.06 3.90
CA LEU A 63 9.56 3.09 5.31
C LEU A 63 9.24 1.70 5.86
N THR A 64 8.45 0.90 5.13
CA THR A 64 8.10 -0.46 5.50
C THR A 64 9.34 -1.34 5.67
N ARG A 65 10.27 -1.31 4.72
CA ARG A 65 11.50 -2.10 4.76
C ARG A 65 12.43 -1.70 5.91
N SER A 66 12.57 -0.40 6.16
CA SER A 66 13.40 0.11 7.25
C SER A 66 12.82 -0.30 8.61
N LEU A 67 11.53 -0.05 8.84
CA LEU A 67 10.87 -0.44 10.07
C LEU A 67 10.88 -1.95 10.30
N ALA A 68 10.74 -2.78 9.26
CA ALA A 68 10.82 -4.22 9.38
C ALA A 68 12.18 -4.68 9.94
N ARG A 69 13.28 -4.03 9.54
CA ARG A 69 14.60 -4.33 10.09
C ARG A 69 14.78 -3.84 11.53
N GLU A 70 14.25 -2.65 11.84
CA GLU A 70 14.37 -2.05 13.18
C GLU A 70 13.51 -2.77 14.24
N LEU A 71 12.42 -3.43 13.81
CA LEU A 71 11.42 -3.98 14.71
C LEU A 71 11.44 -5.51 14.80
N GLY A 72 12.28 -6.18 14.01
CA GLY A 72 12.39 -7.64 13.99
C GLY A 72 12.71 -8.26 15.35
N ASP A 73 13.64 -7.67 16.11
CA ASP A 73 14.03 -8.13 17.43
C ASP A 73 12.89 -8.06 18.48
N TYR A 74 11.82 -7.31 18.17
CA TYR A 74 10.64 -7.19 19.00
C TYR A 74 9.48 -8.07 18.51
N ASN A 75 9.74 -8.96 17.54
CA ASN A 75 8.72 -9.83 16.94
C ASN A 75 7.55 -9.02 16.32
N ILE A 76 7.88 -7.89 15.69
CA ILE A 76 6.92 -7.02 15.00
C ILE A 76 7.14 -7.16 13.50
N ASN A 77 6.11 -7.62 12.79
CA ASN A 77 6.13 -7.71 11.33
C ASN A 77 5.62 -6.38 10.72
N VAL A 78 6.32 -5.90 9.71
CA VAL A 78 5.95 -4.69 8.97
C VAL A 78 5.93 -5.00 7.48
N ASN A 79 4.76 -4.98 6.87
CA ASN A 79 4.57 -5.27 5.46
C ASN A 79 3.75 -4.18 4.78
N ALA A 80 3.69 -4.20 3.46
CA ALA A 80 2.86 -3.30 2.67
C ALA A 80 1.95 -4.07 1.72
N VAL A 81 0.77 -3.52 1.45
CA VAL A 81 -0.07 -3.89 0.32
C VAL A 81 0.01 -2.78 -0.72
N ALA A 82 0.15 -3.15 -1.98
CA ALA A 82 0.16 -2.24 -3.13
C ALA A 82 -1.04 -2.56 -4.04
N PRO A 83 -2.18 -1.91 -3.82
CA PRO A 83 -3.37 -2.09 -4.66
C PRO A 83 -3.16 -1.60 -6.08
N GLY A 84 -3.88 -2.20 -7.02
CA GLY A 84 -4.11 -1.62 -8.34
C GLY A 84 -5.12 -0.47 -8.31
N LEU A 85 -5.72 -0.18 -9.47
CA LEU A 85 -6.80 0.79 -9.55
C LEU A 85 -8.10 0.13 -9.07
N THR A 86 -8.50 0.48 -7.85
CA THR A 86 -9.66 -0.07 -7.16
C THR A 86 -10.87 0.85 -7.35
N VAL A 87 -12.01 0.29 -7.76
CA VAL A 87 -13.28 1.03 -7.90
C VAL A 87 -13.90 1.20 -6.52
N SER A 88 -14.25 2.44 -6.13
CA SER A 88 -15.04 2.69 -4.93
C SER A 88 -16.54 2.66 -5.25
N MET A 89 -17.39 2.43 -4.24
CA MET A 89 -18.85 2.35 -4.42
C MET A 89 -19.47 3.69 -4.91
N ASP A 90 -18.76 4.79 -4.74
CA ASP A 90 -19.21 6.14 -5.11
C ASP A 90 -18.70 6.59 -6.50
N ASP A 91 -18.00 5.72 -7.23
CA ASP A 91 -17.44 6.04 -8.54
C ASP A 91 -18.49 5.87 -9.65
N ASN A 92 -19.43 6.82 -9.73
CA ASN A 92 -20.47 6.88 -10.79
C ASN A 92 -20.10 7.83 -11.94
N ASP A 93 -18.84 8.26 -12.04
CA ASP A 93 -18.35 9.20 -13.04
C ASP A 93 -17.98 8.43 -14.33
N GLU A 94 -18.61 8.77 -15.45
CA GLU A 94 -18.37 8.11 -16.75
C GLU A 94 -16.92 8.20 -17.21
N ASP A 95 -16.24 9.33 -16.98
CA ASP A 95 -14.82 9.50 -17.33
C ASP A 95 -13.92 8.58 -16.50
N LYS A 96 -14.28 8.35 -15.24
CA LYS A 96 -13.59 7.38 -14.40
C LYS A 96 -13.83 5.95 -14.88
N MET A 97 -15.04 5.61 -15.29
CA MET A 97 -15.34 4.26 -15.80
C MET A 97 -14.53 3.92 -17.05
N VAL A 98 -14.36 4.85 -17.97
CA VAL A 98 -13.49 4.67 -19.15
C VAL A 98 -12.02 4.41 -18.73
N ARG A 99 -11.53 5.11 -17.70
CA ARG A 99 -10.20 4.86 -17.12
C ARG A 99 -10.09 3.47 -16.49
N PHE A 100 -11.11 3.02 -15.78
CA PHE A 100 -11.15 1.69 -15.17
C PHE A 100 -11.13 0.60 -16.24
N GLU A 101 -11.92 0.73 -17.29
CA GLU A 101 -11.96 -0.21 -18.42
C GLU A 101 -10.62 -0.30 -19.12
N THR A 102 -9.98 0.84 -19.41
CA THR A 102 -8.65 0.88 -20.03
C THR A 102 -7.60 0.16 -19.16
N ARG A 103 -7.63 0.40 -17.85
CA ARG A 103 -6.71 -0.25 -16.90
C ARG A 103 -7.02 -1.74 -16.73
N MET A 104 -8.29 -2.13 -16.77
CA MET A 104 -8.71 -3.53 -16.75
C MET A 104 -8.12 -4.31 -17.94
N GLN A 105 -8.06 -3.72 -19.13
CA GLN A 105 -7.48 -4.38 -20.30
C GLN A 105 -5.98 -4.66 -20.15
N ALA A 106 -5.25 -3.87 -19.36
CA ALA A 106 -3.85 -4.08 -19.07
C ALA A 106 -3.58 -5.18 -18.01
N ARG A 107 -4.62 -5.64 -17.27
CA ARG A 107 -4.49 -6.69 -16.26
C ARG A 107 -4.55 -8.08 -16.88
N SER A 108 -3.98 -9.05 -16.18
CA SER A 108 -4.16 -10.46 -16.53
C SER A 108 -5.60 -10.93 -16.23
N LEU A 109 -6.14 -10.54 -15.06
CA LEU A 109 -7.53 -10.78 -14.68
C LEU A 109 -8.42 -9.67 -15.24
N LYS A 110 -9.23 -9.96 -16.25
CA LYS A 110 -10.04 -9.00 -17.03
C LYS A 110 -11.34 -8.63 -16.30
N ARG A 111 -11.22 -8.12 -15.08
CA ARG A 111 -12.32 -7.58 -14.29
C ARG A 111 -11.87 -6.35 -13.50
N LEU A 112 -12.84 -5.57 -13.04
CA LEU A 112 -12.57 -4.45 -12.14
C LEU A 112 -12.13 -4.99 -10.78
N GLU A 113 -11.22 -4.26 -10.15
CA GLU A 113 -10.78 -4.50 -8.79
C GLU A 113 -11.67 -3.71 -7.84
N GLY A 114 -12.26 -4.40 -6.89
CA GLY A 114 -13.05 -3.80 -5.82
C GLY A 114 -12.35 -3.89 -4.46
N PRO A 115 -12.86 -3.18 -3.43
CA PRO A 115 -12.29 -3.21 -2.08
C PRO A 115 -12.17 -4.63 -1.51
N GLN A 116 -13.08 -5.52 -1.87
CA GLN A 116 -13.12 -6.92 -1.41
C GLN A 116 -11.89 -7.73 -1.87
N ASP A 117 -11.28 -7.34 -3.00
CA ASP A 117 -10.09 -8.02 -3.52
C ASP A 117 -8.85 -7.80 -2.62
N LEU A 118 -8.85 -6.74 -1.83
CA LEU A 118 -7.76 -6.37 -0.93
C LEU A 118 -7.87 -7.02 0.46
N VAL A 119 -9.10 -7.40 0.86
CA VAL A 119 -9.39 -7.88 2.21
C VAL A 119 -8.55 -9.11 2.56
N GLY A 120 -8.47 -10.09 1.65
CA GLY A 120 -7.71 -11.33 1.87
C GLY A 120 -6.22 -11.07 2.12
N ALA A 121 -5.60 -10.16 1.35
CA ALA A 121 -4.21 -9.80 1.52
C ALA A 121 -3.93 -9.11 2.87
N VAL A 122 -4.80 -8.19 3.27
CA VAL A 122 -4.69 -7.50 4.56
C VAL A 122 -4.89 -8.48 5.72
N LEU A 123 -5.91 -9.33 5.66
CA LEU A 123 -6.17 -10.35 6.69
C LEU A 123 -5.01 -11.31 6.83
N PHE A 124 -4.45 -11.81 5.72
CA PHE A 124 -3.27 -12.67 5.74
C PHE A 124 -2.09 -11.98 6.44
N LEU A 125 -1.78 -10.74 6.06
CA LEU A 125 -0.66 -10.00 6.65
C LEU A 125 -0.88 -9.61 8.13
N CYS A 126 -2.13 -9.59 8.59
CA CYS A 126 -2.50 -9.36 10.00
C CYS A 126 -2.59 -10.65 10.82
N SER A 127 -2.58 -11.84 10.18
CA SER A 127 -2.73 -13.13 10.85
C SER A 127 -1.39 -13.78 11.21
N SER A 128 -1.44 -14.86 11.99
CA SER A 128 -0.29 -15.71 12.29
C SER A 128 0.29 -16.43 11.06
N ASP A 129 -0.49 -16.59 9.99
CA ASP A 129 -0.03 -17.24 8.75
C ASP A 129 1.10 -16.47 8.08
N SER A 130 1.29 -15.19 8.43
CA SER A 130 2.36 -14.32 7.96
C SER A 130 3.48 -14.06 8.97
N ASP A 131 3.61 -14.88 10.03
CA ASP A 131 4.57 -14.62 11.13
C ASP A 131 6.04 -14.58 10.67
N PHE A 132 6.39 -15.31 9.63
CA PHE A 132 7.74 -15.29 9.06
C PHE A 132 7.90 -14.34 7.87
N MET A 133 6.95 -13.42 7.67
CA MET A 133 6.94 -12.47 6.55
C MET A 133 7.05 -11.03 7.07
N THR A 134 8.15 -10.34 6.76
CA THR A 134 8.36 -8.95 7.10
C THR A 134 9.15 -8.21 6.03
N GLY A 135 8.96 -6.90 5.91
CA GLY A 135 9.60 -6.04 4.91
C GLY A 135 9.10 -6.24 3.48
N GLN A 136 8.02 -7.00 3.27
CA GLN A 136 7.52 -7.35 1.94
C GLN A 136 6.45 -6.37 1.46
N THR A 137 6.30 -6.30 0.14
CA THR A 137 5.20 -5.57 -0.51
C THR A 137 4.40 -6.55 -1.34
N MET A 138 3.16 -6.77 -0.95
CA MET A 138 2.22 -7.63 -1.65
C MET A 138 1.43 -6.80 -2.67
N VAL A 139 1.65 -7.06 -3.95
CA VAL A 139 0.88 -6.41 -5.02
C VAL A 139 -0.43 -7.16 -5.23
N VAL A 140 -1.53 -6.42 -5.18
CA VAL A 140 -2.87 -6.93 -5.42
C VAL A 140 -3.50 -6.04 -6.49
N ASP A 141 -3.40 -6.44 -7.75
CA ASP A 141 -3.78 -5.60 -8.90
C ASP A 141 -4.31 -6.39 -10.11
N GLY A 142 -4.59 -7.69 -9.92
CA GLY A 142 -5.07 -8.57 -10.97
C GLY A 142 -4.02 -8.89 -12.04
N GLY A 143 -2.73 -8.77 -11.70
CA GLY A 143 -1.62 -9.02 -12.61
C GLY A 143 -1.39 -7.90 -13.61
N ALA A 144 -1.65 -6.65 -13.21
CA ALA A 144 -1.26 -5.46 -13.97
C ALA A 144 0.26 -5.18 -13.84
N GLN A 145 0.85 -5.56 -12.70
CA GLN A 145 2.28 -5.47 -12.42
C GLN A 145 2.82 -6.85 -12.06
N MET A 146 3.95 -7.23 -12.67
CA MET A 146 4.70 -8.46 -12.36
C MET A 146 6.15 -8.08 -12.12
N HIS A 147 6.70 -8.42 -10.96
CA HIS A 147 8.08 -8.09 -10.55
C HIS A 147 8.68 -9.19 -9.67
#